data_3c51fee2fb0f1bf96425011c53e1f0a2
#
_entry.id   3c51fee2fb0f1bf96425011c53e1f0a2
#
_cell.length_a   1.000
_cell.length_b   1.000
_cell.length_c   1.000
_cell.angle_alpha   90.00
_cell.angle_beta   90.00
_cell.angle_gamma   90.00
#
_symmetry.space_group_name_H-M   'P 1'
#
loop_
_entity.id
_entity.type
_entity.pdbx_description
1 polymer ?
#
loop_
_entity_poly.entity_id
_entity_poly.type
_entity_poly.pdbx_seq_one_letter_code
_entity_poly.pdbx_strand_id
1 'polypeptide(L)'
;MSRTDVIVVGAGLAGLTAARALQVRGISTVILDKGRSPGGRMATRTIGNARYDHGAQHFSVRSPEFRAEVDSWRRSGLVTEWFSSPGATLADHPTEPRNVGRGGMRAIPEHLAAGLSVETSIHVERIERTDDGVAAISDHGTWRATAMIVTPPAPQANDLLRRSGMRLTDSAEATFAEADYDACVAI
;
A
#
# COMPACT_ATOMS: atom_id res chain seq x y z
N MET A 1 -2.29 -9.85 24.93
CA MET A 1 -1.77 -9.56 23.59
C MET A 1 -0.51 -8.76 23.73
N SER A 2 0.59 -9.14 23.12
CA SER A 2 1.82 -8.35 23.13
C SER A 2 1.56 -7.02 22.41
N ARG A 3 1.95 -5.92 23.06
CA ARG A 3 1.86 -4.59 22.45
C ARG A 3 2.84 -4.52 21.27
N THR A 4 2.40 -4.07 20.13
CA THR A 4 3.26 -3.73 19.00
C THR A 4 3.68 -2.27 19.07
N ASP A 5 4.79 -1.90 18.44
CA ASP A 5 5.23 -0.49 18.43
C ASP A 5 4.40 0.35 17.48
N VAL A 6 4.10 -0.19 16.28
CA VAL A 6 3.39 0.55 15.24
C VAL A 6 2.31 -0.31 14.59
N ILE A 7 1.09 0.23 14.49
CA ILE A 7 0.03 -0.29 13.62
C ILE A 7 0.15 0.40 12.25
N VAL A 8 0.12 -0.39 11.18
CA VAL A 8 0.00 0.14 9.81
C VAL A 8 -1.37 -0.21 9.26
N VAL A 9 -2.16 0.78 8.90
CA VAL A 9 -3.47 0.58 8.27
C VAL A 9 -3.30 0.59 6.76
N GLY A 10 -3.55 -0.56 6.13
CA GLY A 10 -3.42 -0.79 4.70
C GLY A 10 -2.18 -1.61 4.30
N ALA A 11 -2.39 -2.76 3.66
CA ALA A 11 -1.35 -3.61 3.07
C ALA A 11 -1.15 -3.34 1.57
N GLY A 12 -1.27 -2.09 1.15
CA GLY A 12 -0.82 -1.61 -0.15
C GLY A 12 0.70 -1.39 -0.17
N LEU A 13 1.22 -0.97 -1.33
CA LEU A 13 2.66 -0.75 -1.51
C LEU A 13 3.25 0.20 -0.43
N ALA A 14 2.57 1.30 -0.14
CA ALA A 14 3.04 2.28 0.85
C ALA A 14 3.14 1.69 2.27
N GLY A 15 2.09 0.98 2.72
CA GLY A 15 2.07 0.38 4.06
C GLY A 15 3.10 -0.73 4.23
N LEU A 16 3.24 -1.60 3.23
CA LEU A 16 4.22 -2.68 3.24
C LEU A 16 5.66 -2.14 3.22
N THR A 17 5.93 -1.11 2.41
CA THR A 17 7.25 -0.46 2.38
C THR A 17 7.57 0.21 3.70
N ALA A 18 6.61 0.92 4.31
CA ALA A 18 6.78 1.52 5.63
C ALA A 18 7.06 0.46 6.70
N ALA A 19 6.30 -0.63 6.73
CA ALA A 19 6.50 -1.72 7.69
C ALA A 19 7.89 -2.38 7.54
N ARG A 20 8.36 -2.60 6.31
CA ARG A 20 9.72 -3.11 6.07
C ARG A 20 10.80 -2.15 6.57
N ALA A 21 10.64 -0.86 6.32
CA ALA A 21 11.58 0.14 6.80
C ALA A 21 11.63 0.21 8.34
N LEU A 22 10.51 -0.03 9.00
CA LEU A 22 10.43 -0.14 10.46
C LEU A 22 11.07 -1.44 10.97
N GLN A 23 10.79 -2.57 10.32
CA GLN A 23 11.35 -3.87 10.67
C GLN A 23 12.88 -3.88 10.65
N VAL A 24 13.49 -3.27 9.61
CA VAL A 24 14.96 -3.12 9.52
C VAL A 24 15.53 -2.34 10.71
N ARG A 25 14.73 -1.49 11.33
CA ARG A 25 15.10 -0.71 12.54
C ARG A 25 14.74 -1.42 13.86
N GLY A 26 14.28 -2.66 13.80
CA GLY A 26 13.89 -3.42 14.98
C GLY A 26 12.55 -2.97 15.60
N ILE A 27 11.75 -2.17 14.89
CA ILE A 27 10.46 -1.68 15.35
C ILE A 27 9.40 -2.71 14.99
N SER A 28 8.67 -3.22 15.97
CA SER A 28 7.61 -4.21 15.77
C SER A 28 6.40 -3.57 15.12
N THR A 29 5.85 -4.25 14.10
CA THR A 29 4.68 -3.75 13.35
C THR A 29 3.61 -4.82 13.20
N VAL A 30 2.35 -4.39 13.19
CA VAL A 30 1.23 -5.17 12.65
C VAL A 30 0.55 -4.36 11.56
N ILE A 31 0.26 -5.00 10.44
CA ILE A 31 -0.42 -4.38 9.30
C ILE A 31 -1.85 -4.89 9.27
N LEU A 32 -2.82 -4.00 9.27
CA LEU A 32 -4.25 -4.32 9.21
C LEU A 32 -4.80 -3.90 7.85
N ASP A 33 -5.36 -4.84 7.10
CA ASP A 33 -5.91 -4.57 5.76
C ASP A 33 -7.32 -5.12 5.61
N LYS A 34 -8.22 -4.31 5.05
CA LYS A 34 -9.61 -4.70 4.78
C LYS A 34 -9.75 -5.73 3.67
N GLY A 35 -8.76 -5.84 2.79
CA GLY A 35 -8.72 -6.81 1.70
C GLY A 35 -8.45 -8.22 2.21
N ARG A 36 -8.80 -9.21 1.40
CA ARG A 36 -8.51 -10.64 1.68
C ARG A 36 -7.05 -11.02 1.42
N SER A 37 -6.29 -10.14 0.83
CA SER A 37 -4.87 -10.32 0.53
C SER A 37 -4.18 -8.97 0.40
N PRO A 38 -2.85 -8.89 0.63
CA PRO A 38 -2.08 -7.69 0.34
C PRO A 38 -2.19 -7.26 -1.12
N GLY A 39 -2.02 -5.97 -1.39
CA GLY A 39 -1.97 -5.46 -2.77
C GLY A 39 -2.57 -4.07 -2.96
N GLY A 40 -3.71 -3.80 -2.34
CA GLY A 40 -4.39 -2.53 -2.54
C GLY A 40 -4.64 -2.26 -4.03
N ARG A 41 -4.15 -1.13 -4.55
CA ARG A 41 -4.26 -0.73 -5.96
C ARG A 41 -3.37 -1.54 -6.94
N MET A 42 -2.59 -2.50 -6.44
CA MET A 42 -1.84 -3.48 -7.24
C MET A 42 -2.50 -4.87 -7.20
N ALA A 43 -3.78 -4.94 -6.88
CA ALA A 43 -4.50 -6.20 -6.75
C ALA A 43 -4.69 -6.89 -8.10
N THR A 44 -4.43 -8.20 -8.12
CA THR A 44 -4.70 -9.10 -9.25
C THR A 44 -5.87 -9.99 -8.89
N ARG A 45 -6.81 -10.17 -9.81
CA ARG A 45 -7.94 -11.09 -9.67
C ARG A 45 -7.75 -12.31 -10.57
N THR A 46 -8.01 -13.48 -10.04
CA THR A 46 -8.04 -14.72 -10.82
C THR A 46 -9.49 -15.09 -11.11
N ILE A 47 -9.81 -15.33 -12.38
CA ILE A 47 -11.13 -15.79 -12.85
C ILE A 47 -10.89 -17.03 -13.74
N GLY A 48 -11.29 -18.20 -13.28
CA GLY A 48 -10.93 -19.46 -13.93
C GLY A 48 -9.40 -19.62 -13.94
N ASN A 49 -8.82 -19.79 -15.12
CA ASN A 49 -7.37 -19.92 -15.31
C ASN A 49 -6.68 -18.60 -15.69
N ALA A 50 -7.44 -17.51 -15.83
CA ALA A 50 -6.90 -16.20 -16.25
C ALA A 50 -6.67 -15.29 -15.04
N ARG A 51 -5.66 -14.42 -15.15
CA ARG A 51 -5.31 -13.40 -14.17
C ARG A 51 -5.51 -12.02 -14.78
N TYR A 52 -6.12 -11.13 -13.99
CA TYR A 52 -6.45 -9.77 -14.40
C TYR A 52 -5.97 -8.79 -13.35
N ASP A 53 -5.12 -7.85 -13.76
CA ASP A 53 -4.73 -6.72 -12.93
C ASP A 53 -5.78 -5.62 -13.07
N HIS A 54 -6.68 -5.53 -12.10
CA HIS A 54 -7.79 -4.56 -12.10
C HIS A 54 -7.46 -3.24 -11.41
N GLY A 55 -6.22 -3.05 -11.02
CA GLY A 55 -5.63 -1.81 -10.53
C GLY A 55 -4.52 -1.35 -11.47
N ALA A 56 -3.33 -1.12 -10.94
CA ALA A 56 -2.16 -0.82 -11.76
C ALA A 56 -1.82 -2.02 -12.64
N GLN A 57 -1.72 -1.81 -13.94
CA GLN A 57 -1.37 -2.85 -14.92
C GLN A 57 0.14 -2.91 -15.16
N HIS A 58 0.85 -1.83 -14.89
CA HIS A 58 2.29 -1.71 -15.01
C HIS A 58 2.80 -0.55 -14.15
N PHE A 59 4.12 -0.40 -14.07
CA PHE A 59 4.76 0.76 -13.46
C PHE A 59 6.02 1.18 -14.21
N SER A 60 6.39 2.46 -14.06
CA SER A 60 7.64 3.03 -14.55
C SER A 60 8.59 3.30 -13.40
N VAL A 61 9.89 3.41 -13.70
CA VAL A 61 10.95 3.62 -12.73
C VAL A 61 11.63 4.95 -12.99
N ARG A 62 11.38 5.95 -12.14
CA ARG A 62 11.90 7.31 -12.35
C ARG A 62 13.05 7.66 -11.42
N SER A 63 12.95 7.34 -10.11
CA SER A 63 14.02 7.67 -9.17
C SER A 63 15.14 6.64 -9.15
N PRO A 64 16.40 7.03 -8.86
CA PRO A 64 17.52 6.11 -8.72
C PRO A 64 17.31 5.08 -7.59
N GLU A 65 16.71 5.49 -6.47
CA GLU A 65 16.45 4.63 -5.31
C GLU A 65 15.47 3.53 -5.68
N PHE A 66 14.37 3.89 -6.36
CA PHE A 66 13.39 2.90 -6.81
C PHE A 66 13.96 2.00 -7.90
N ARG A 67 14.86 2.50 -8.74
CA ARG A 67 15.59 1.70 -9.74
C ARG A 67 16.40 0.59 -9.10
N ALA A 68 17.15 0.88 -8.04
CA ALA A 68 17.94 -0.11 -7.33
C ALA A 68 17.07 -1.25 -6.77
N GLU A 69 15.91 -0.92 -6.24
CA GLU A 69 14.93 -1.90 -5.74
C GLU A 69 14.36 -2.75 -6.89
N VAL A 70 13.92 -2.12 -7.98
CA VAL A 70 13.37 -2.82 -9.16
C VAL A 70 14.41 -3.72 -9.82
N ASP A 71 15.68 -3.31 -9.88
CA ASP A 71 16.75 -4.14 -10.40
C ASP A 71 16.99 -5.37 -9.51
N SER A 72 16.82 -5.25 -8.20
CA SER A 72 16.80 -6.40 -7.28
C SER A 72 15.65 -7.34 -7.59
N TRP A 73 14.45 -6.80 -7.76
CA TRP A 73 13.27 -7.59 -8.14
C TRP A 73 13.39 -8.27 -9.51
N ARG A 74 14.03 -7.61 -10.47
CA ARG A 74 14.33 -8.23 -11.78
C ARG A 74 15.31 -9.41 -11.64
N ARG A 75 16.39 -9.23 -10.85
CA ARG A 75 17.36 -10.32 -10.59
C ARG A 75 16.75 -11.53 -9.90
N SER A 76 15.80 -11.30 -8.98
CA SER A 76 15.05 -12.37 -8.32
C SER A 76 13.94 -12.98 -9.18
N GLY A 77 13.67 -12.44 -10.36
CA GLY A 77 12.60 -12.89 -11.23
C GLY A 77 11.19 -12.48 -10.81
N LEU A 78 11.06 -11.57 -9.82
CA LEU A 78 9.77 -11.06 -9.36
C LEU A 78 9.14 -10.11 -10.37
N VAL A 79 9.96 -9.30 -11.05
CA VAL A 79 9.53 -8.28 -12.02
C VAL A 79 10.16 -8.55 -13.37
N THR A 80 9.44 -8.26 -14.43
CA THR A 80 9.94 -8.27 -15.80
C THR A 80 9.52 -7.00 -16.54
N GLU A 81 10.26 -6.64 -17.57
CA GLU A 81 9.81 -5.64 -18.53
C GLU A 81 8.67 -6.22 -19.35
N TRP A 82 7.57 -5.48 -19.46
CA TRP A 82 6.45 -5.85 -20.31
C TRP A 82 6.69 -5.38 -21.74
N PHE A 83 6.89 -4.08 -21.89
CA PHE A 83 7.28 -3.49 -23.17
C PHE A 83 7.98 -2.13 -22.95
N SER A 84 8.82 -1.75 -23.90
CA SER A 84 9.27 -0.39 -24.11
C SER A 84 8.77 0.05 -25.47
N SER A 85 7.92 1.06 -25.53
CA SER A 85 7.42 1.55 -26.80
C SER A 85 8.08 2.86 -27.17
N PRO A 86 8.83 2.92 -28.29
CA PRO A 86 9.37 4.18 -28.83
C PRO A 86 8.30 5.11 -29.41
N GLY A 87 7.03 4.76 -29.36
CA GLY A 87 5.96 5.48 -30.05
C GLY A 87 4.63 5.58 -29.30
N ALA A 88 4.49 5.06 -28.12
CA ALA A 88 3.27 5.27 -27.33
C ALA A 88 3.28 6.70 -26.78
N THR A 89 2.59 7.57 -27.45
CA THR A 89 2.40 8.99 -27.13
C THR A 89 1.63 9.21 -25.83
N LEU A 90 2.26 8.92 -24.71
CA LEU A 90 2.08 9.76 -23.53
C LEU A 90 3.22 10.77 -23.62
N ALA A 91 2.92 12.01 -23.94
CA ALA A 91 3.81 13.03 -24.47
C ALA A 91 5.08 13.31 -23.64
N ASP A 92 5.20 12.80 -22.42
CA ASP A 92 6.26 13.22 -21.52
C ASP A 92 7.37 12.19 -21.28
N HIS A 93 7.18 10.87 -21.58
CA HIS A 93 8.20 9.84 -21.35
C HIS A 93 8.10 8.68 -22.36
N PRO A 94 8.42 8.86 -23.64
CA PRO A 94 8.18 7.87 -24.70
C PRO A 94 9.07 6.63 -24.67
N THR A 95 10.10 6.59 -23.84
CA THR A 95 11.13 5.53 -23.84
C THR A 95 11.26 4.76 -22.53
N GLU A 96 10.45 5.08 -21.51
CA GLU A 96 10.56 4.38 -20.22
C GLU A 96 10.00 2.96 -20.31
N PRO A 97 10.77 1.91 -19.91
CA PRO A 97 10.27 0.56 -19.83
C PRO A 97 9.06 0.44 -18.88
N ARG A 98 8.01 -0.24 -19.34
CA ARG A 98 6.87 -0.61 -18.51
C ARG A 98 7.16 -1.95 -17.85
N ASN A 99 7.09 -1.98 -16.54
CA ASN A 99 7.42 -3.15 -15.73
C ASN A 99 6.16 -3.77 -15.16
N VAL A 100 6.16 -5.10 -15.04
CA VAL A 100 5.06 -5.87 -14.45
C VAL A 100 5.59 -6.92 -13.48
N GLY A 101 4.78 -7.25 -12.48
CA GLY A 101 5.04 -8.40 -11.62
C GLY A 101 4.81 -9.71 -12.38
N ARG A 102 5.72 -10.67 -12.25
CA ARG A 102 5.52 -12.01 -12.82
C ARG A 102 4.35 -12.72 -12.12
N GLY A 103 3.35 -13.07 -12.90
CA GLY A 103 2.12 -13.66 -12.38
C GLY A 103 1.08 -12.65 -11.90
N GLY A 104 1.23 -11.38 -12.26
CA GLY A 104 0.33 -10.26 -11.95
C GLY A 104 0.98 -9.25 -11.00
N MET A 105 0.43 -8.04 -11.00
CA MET A 105 0.98 -6.92 -10.23
C MET A 105 1.00 -7.19 -8.72
N ARG A 106 0.09 -8.03 -8.20
CA ARG A 106 0.02 -8.41 -6.78
C ARG A 106 1.25 -9.19 -6.29
N ALA A 107 2.02 -9.81 -7.17
CA ALA A 107 3.25 -10.51 -6.79
C ALA A 107 4.23 -9.60 -6.03
N ILE A 108 4.26 -8.30 -6.36
CA ILE A 108 5.15 -7.34 -5.70
C ILE A 108 4.74 -7.07 -4.25
N PRO A 109 3.49 -6.65 -3.93
CA PRO A 109 3.07 -6.50 -2.54
C PRO A 109 3.08 -7.83 -1.75
N GLU A 110 2.81 -8.98 -2.36
CA GLU A 110 2.98 -10.28 -1.69
C GLU A 110 4.44 -10.53 -1.30
N HIS A 111 5.38 -10.23 -2.17
CA HIS A 111 6.82 -10.30 -1.86
C HIS A 111 7.19 -9.34 -0.72
N LEU A 112 6.68 -8.12 -0.74
CA LEU A 112 6.91 -7.15 0.34
C LEU A 112 6.25 -7.56 1.66
N ALA A 113 5.15 -8.29 1.64
CA ALA A 113 4.47 -8.78 2.84
C ALA A 113 5.20 -9.97 3.49
N ALA A 114 6.05 -10.68 2.76
CA ALA A 114 6.74 -11.86 3.28
C ALA A 114 7.58 -11.54 4.52
N GLY A 115 7.31 -12.24 5.65
CA GLY A 115 7.99 -12.01 6.92
C GLY A 115 7.50 -10.80 7.73
N LEU A 116 6.44 -10.11 7.26
CA LEU A 116 5.73 -9.09 8.04
C LEU A 116 4.48 -9.70 8.70
N SER A 117 4.06 -9.13 9.83
CA SER A 117 2.78 -9.46 10.46
C SER A 117 1.65 -8.74 9.73
N VAL A 118 0.93 -9.44 8.85
CA VAL A 118 -0.18 -8.88 8.08
C VAL A 118 -1.46 -9.61 8.44
N GLU A 119 -2.44 -8.86 8.94
CA GLU A 119 -3.79 -9.34 9.22
C GLU A 119 -4.74 -8.80 8.14
N THR A 120 -5.30 -9.69 7.36
CA THR A 120 -6.22 -9.38 6.26
C THR A 120 -7.67 -9.54 6.68
N SER A 121 -8.60 -9.00 5.89
CA SER A 121 -10.05 -8.93 6.21
C SER A 121 -10.33 -8.15 7.49
N ILE A 122 -9.46 -7.25 7.89
CA ILE A 122 -9.61 -6.37 9.04
C ILE A 122 -9.91 -4.96 8.56
N HIS A 123 -11.15 -4.54 8.70
CA HIS A 123 -11.57 -3.18 8.39
C HIS A 123 -11.45 -2.32 9.65
N VAL A 124 -10.45 -1.46 9.70
CA VAL A 124 -10.32 -0.48 10.78
C VAL A 124 -11.42 0.58 10.61
N GLU A 125 -12.37 0.58 11.54
CA GLU A 125 -13.53 1.46 11.51
C GLU A 125 -13.30 2.78 12.24
N ARG A 126 -12.47 2.73 13.29
CA ARG A 126 -12.17 3.87 14.15
C ARG A 126 -10.79 3.75 14.77
N ILE A 127 -10.17 4.90 15.02
CA ILE A 127 -8.92 5.05 15.75
C ILE A 127 -9.22 5.77 17.06
N GLU A 128 -8.64 5.29 18.15
CA GLU A 128 -8.74 5.94 19.47
C GLU A 128 -7.37 6.31 19.99
N ARG A 129 -7.26 7.49 20.59
CA ARG A 129 -6.08 7.83 21.41
C ARG A 129 -6.20 7.13 22.75
N THR A 130 -5.11 6.59 23.24
CA THR A 130 -5.01 5.98 24.57
C THR A 130 -3.94 6.73 25.38
N ASP A 131 -3.89 6.53 26.70
CA ASP A 131 -2.91 7.21 27.57
C ASP A 131 -1.46 6.91 27.14
N ASP A 132 -1.25 5.78 26.50
CA ASP A 132 0.07 5.27 26.14
C ASP A 132 0.27 5.07 24.61
N GLY A 133 -0.62 5.60 23.77
CA GLY A 133 -0.51 5.51 22.31
C GLY A 133 -1.83 5.59 21.58
N VAL A 134 -2.09 4.59 20.74
CA VAL A 134 -3.25 4.54 19.84
C VAL A 134 -3.85 3.14 19.78
N ALA A 135 -5.15 3.06 19.50
CA ALA A 135 -5.86 1.82 19.24
C ALA A 135 -6.56 1.87 17.88
N ALA A 136 -6.48 0.77 17.12
CA ALA A 136 -7.31 0.52 15.95
C ALA A 136 -8.49 -0.36 16.37
N ILE A 137 -9.70 0.05 16.03
CA ILE A 137 -10.94 -0.63 16.36
C ILE A 137 -11.55 -1.21 15.08
N SER A 138 -11.94 -2.47 15.15
CA SER A 138 -12.68 -3.21 14.12
C SER A 138 -13.72 -4.11 14.79
N ASP A 139 -14.66 -4.62 14.02
CA ASP A 139 -15.58 -5.68 14.44
C ASP A 139 -14.86 -7.00 14.83
N HIS A 140 -13.64 -7.19 14.35
CA HIS A 140 -12.79 -8.34 14.68
C HIS A 140 -11.94 -8.16 15.95
N GLY A 141 -11.90 -6.96 16.54
CA GLY A 141 -11.16 -6.69 17.76
C GLY A 141 -10.50 -5.33 17.84
N THR A 142 -9.58 -5.21 18.79
CA THR A 142 -8.83 -3.99 19.05
C THR A 142 -7.34 -4.26 19.08
N TRP A 143 -6.58 -3.52 18.29
CA TRP A 143 -5.12 -3.53 18.26
C TRP A 143 -4.57 -2.26 18.92
N ARG A 144 -3.54 -2.39 19.75
CA ARG A 144 -2.92 -1.27 20.49
C ARG A 144 -1.45 -1.13 20.13
N ALA A 145 -1.01 0.11 19.94
CA ALA A 145 0.38 0.43 19.60
C ALA A 145 0.78 1.80 20.16
N THR A 146 2.07 2.08 20.14
CA THR A 146 2.60 3.41 20.48
C THR A 146 2.26 4.44 19.40
N ALA A 147 2.28 4.03 18.11
CA ALA A 147 2.00 4.90 16.98
C ALA A 147 1.22 4.15 15.88
N MET A 148 0.69 4.92 14.93
CA MET A 148 -0.04 4.39 13.77
C MET A 148 0.38 5.11 12.50
N ILE A 149 0.47 4.35 11.40
CA ILE A 149 0.64 4.85 10.04
C ILE A 149 -0.64 4.51 9.26
N VAL A 150 -1.29 5.51 8.68
CA VAL A 150 -2.53 5.37 7.90
C VAL A 150 -2.19 5.54 6.42
N THR A 151 -2.34 4.48 5.62
CA THR A 151 -1.91 4.45 4.21
C THR A 151 -3.02 4.29 3.17
N PRO A 152 -4.31 4.19 3.50
CA PRO A 152 -5.37 4.27 2.50
C PRO A 152 -5.29 5.56 1.66
N PRO A 153 -5.91 5.59 0.47
CA PRO A 153 -6.06 6.82 -0.31
C PRO A 153 -6.61 7.97 0.52
N ALA A 154 -6.18 9.21 0.22
CA ALA A 154 -6.49 10.38 1.03
C ALA A 154 -7.98 10.53 1.42
N PRO A 155 -8.97 10.31 0.52
CA PRO A 155 -10.38 10.37 0.91
C PRO A 155 -10.75 9.34 1.99
N GLN A 156 -10.25 8.11 1.89
CA GLN A 156 -10.53 7.05 2.86
C GLN A 156 -9.82 7.30 4.20
N ALA A 157 -8.58 7.78 4.15
CA ALA A 157 -7.82 8.15 5.34
C ALA A 157 -8.50 9.30 6.09
N ASN A 158 -8.92 10.34 5.37
CA ASN A 158 -9.62 11.48 5.94
C ASN A 158 -10.96 11.06 6.56
N ASP A 159 -11.73 10.21 5.90
CA ASP A 159 -12.98 9.68 6.43
C ASP A 159 -12.77 8.87 7.72
N LEU A 160 -11.73 8.02 7.76
CA LEU A 160 -11.36 7.28 8.97
C LEU A 160 -10.99 8.23 10.12
N LEU A 161 -10.16 9.24 9.86
CA LEU A 161 -9.74 10.21 10.87
C LEU A 161 -10.94 11.04 11.39
N ARG A 162 -11.83 11.50 10.51
CA ARG A 162 -13.04 12.23 10.87
C ARG A 162 -13.99 11.39 11.75
N ARG A 163 -14.26 10.14 11.35
CA ARG A 163 -15.08 9.21 12.15
C ARG A 163 -14.47 8.92 13.52
N SER A 164 -13.15 9.01 13.62
CA SER A 164 -12.38 8.84 14.85
C SER A 164 -12.34 10.10 15.73
N GLY A 165 -12.96 11.21 15.31
CA GLY A 165 -12.88 12.50 16.01
C GLY A 165 -11.49 13.12 16.02
N MET A 166 -10.61 12.66 15.13
CA MET A 166 -9.24 13.17 14.99
C MET A 166 -9.23 14.36 14.04
N ARG A 167 -8.53 15.43 14.43
CA ARG A 167 -8.28 16.59 13.57
C ARG A 167 -6.87 16.54 13.04
N LEU A 168 -6.73 16.82 11.77
CA LEU A 168 -5.45 17.10 11.13
C LEU A 168 -5.00 18.53 11.49
N THR A 169 -3.73 18.83 11.31
CA THR A 169 -3.25 20.22 11.30
C THR A 169 -3.77 20.92 10.06
N ASP A 170 -3.91 22.26 10.10
CA ASP A 170 -4.40 23.03 8.96
C ASP A 170 -3.59 22.77 7.67
N SER A 171 -2.27 22.63 7.80
CA SER A 171 -1.40 22.29 6.66
C SER A 171 -1.66 20.88 6.11
N ALA A 172 -1.94 19.91 6.95
CA ALA A 172 -2.29 18.56 6.52
C ALA A 172 -3.69 18.52 5.90
N GLU A 173 -4.66 19.25 6.45
CA GLU A 173 -6.00 19.38 5.84
C GLU A 173 -5.91 20.01 4.44
N ALA A 174 -5.11 21.07 4.26
CA ALA A 174 -4.90 21.67 2.95
C ALA A 174 -4.29 20.68 1.95
N THR A 175 -3.25 19.93 2.35
CA THR A 175 -2.63 18.88 1.51
C THR A 175 -3.62 17.77 1.14
N PHE A 176 -4.49 17.36 2.08
CA PHE A 176 -5.51 16.35 1.80
C PHE A 176 -6.60 16.87 0.87
N ALA A 177 -6.94 18.16 0.95
CA ALA A 177 -7.93 18.80 0.08
C ALA A 177 -7.44 18.94 -1.37
N GLU A 178 -6.13 19.04 -1.60
CA GLU A 178 -5.52 19.08 -2.93
C GLU A 178 -5.47 17.70 -3.61
N ALA A 179 -5.66 16.63 -2.86
CA ALA A 179 -5.62 15.27 -3.39
C ALA A 179 -6.89 14.96 -4.19
N ASP A 180 -6.79 15.05 -5.50
CA ASP A 180 -7.86 14.69 -6.44
C ASP A 180 -7.67 13.25 -6.97
N TYR A 181 -8.77 12.58 -7.26
CA TYR A 181 -8.79 11.19 -7.73
C TYR A 181 -9.75 11.03 -8.90
N ASP A 182 -9.19 10.78 -10.06
CA ASP A 182 -9.98 10.41 -11.23
C ASP A 182 -10.58 9.01 -11.12
N ALA A 183 -11.73 8.82 -11.71
CA ALA A 183 -12.31 7.50 -11.89
C ALA A 183 -11.45 6.69 -12.87
N CYS A 184 -11.04 5.49 -12.47
CA CYS A 184 -10.30 4.56 -13.31
C CYS A 184 -11.14 3.34 -13.60
N VAL A 185 -11.34 3.03 -14.88
CA VAL A 185 -12.01 1.82 -15.33
C VAL A 185 -10.94 0.85 -15.83
N ALA A 186 -10.86 -0.33 -15.22
CA ALA A 186 -10.06 -1.44 -15.72
C ALA A 186 -10.96 -2.38 -16.52
N ILE A 187 -10.60 -2.63 -17.77
CA ILE A 187 -11.32 -3.50 -18.71
C ILE A 187 -10.55 -4.82 -18.87
#